data_13796fb0d96d8d5fb1ec254d2aaafe7d
#
_entry.id   13796fb0d96d8d5fb1ec254d2aaafe7d
#
_cell.length_a   1.000
_cell.length_b   1.000
_cell.length_c   1.000
_cell.angle_alpha   90.00
_cell.angle_beta   90.00
_cell.angle_gamma   90.00
#
_symmetry.space_group_name_H-M   'P 1'
#
loop_
_entity.id
_entity.type
_entity.pdbx_description
1 polymer ?
#
loop_
_entity_poly.entity_id
_entity_poly.type
_entity_poly.pdbx_seq_one_letter_code
_entity_poly.pdbx_strand_id
1 'polypeptide(L)'
;GHSVELLSVSPGGVCQVATGDPHVARALHLWGENGRRFTGEVPAVLVERVYRVVRYAHVGEHRLHLVSQGFGTVRVETKSLKTAEALQMNRCAETARRSLRWWKEYALSDITLEVVEIPDRLLRRSRQIR
;
A
#
# COMPACT_ATOMS: atom_id res chain seq x y z
N GLY A 1 11.60 -13.38 10.50
CA GLY A 1 11.82 -12.15 9.77
C GLY A 1 10.88 -11.03 10.16
N HIS A 2 11.25 -9.84 9.78
CA HIS A 2 10.47 -8.64 10.06
C HIS A 2 9.96 -8.04 8.77
N SER A 3 8.73 -7.51 8.80
CA SER A 3 8.14 -6.78 7.67
C SER A 3 8.14 -5.29 7.98
N VAL A 4 8.63 -4.50 7.04
CA VAL A 4 8.66 -3.04 7.14
C VAL A 4 8.22 -2.42 5.82
N GLU A 5 7.79 -1.15 5.90
CA GLU A 5 7.50 -0.37 4.71
C GLU A 5 8.79 0.08 4.04
N LEU A 6 8.94 -0.17 2.75
CA LEU A 6 10.07 0.31 1.97
C LEU A 6 9.75 1.70 1.43
N LEU A 7 10.55 2.70 1.81
CA LEU A 7 10.37 4.08 1.38
C LEU A 7 11.17 4.39 0.11
N SER A 8 12.41 3.94 0.06
CA SER A 8 13.27 4.15 -1.10
C SER A 8 14.45 3.20 -1.08
N VAL A 9 15.08 3.01 -2.24
CA VAL A 9 16.32 2.22 -2.40
C VAL A 9 17.35 3.16 -3.01
N SER A 10 18.49 3.34 -2.31
CA SER A 10 19.56 4.14 -2.85
C SER A 10 20.41 3.32 -3.82
N PRO A 11 21.07 3.98 -4.80
CA PRO A 11 22.01 3.30 -5.69
C PRO A 11 23.17 2.61 -4.97
N GLY A 12 23.49 3.04 -3.76
CA GLY A 12 24.55 2.46 -2.94
C GLY A 12 24.16 1.16 -2.22
N GLY A 13 22.93 0.67 -2.43
CA GLY A 13 22.48 -0.58 -1.82
C GLY A 13 21.94 -0.42 -0.40
N VAL A 14 21.41 0.73 -0.06
CA VAL A 14 20.77 1.00 1.22
C VAL A 14 19.30 1.23 1.01
N CYS A 15 18.47 0.58 1.83
CA CYS A 15 17.01 0.76 1.82
C CYS A 15 16.60 1.69 2.95
N GLN A 16 15.80 2.71 2.64
CA GLN A 16 15.08 3.51 3.63
C GLN A 16 13.79 2.80 3.98
N VAL A 17 13.57 2.52 5.25
CA VAL A 17 12.42 1.74 5.72
C VAL A 17 11.70 2.45 6.87
N ALA A 18 10.43 2.07 7.07
CA ALA A 18 9.61 2.58 8.16
C ALA A 18 8.75 1.46 8.75
N THR A 19 8.43 1.57 10.02
CA THR A 19 7.49 0.69 10.70
C THR A 19 6.77 1.44 11.81
N GLY A 20 5.54 1.02 12.11
CA GLY A 20 4.82 1.46 13.30
C GLY A 20 5.01 0.55 14.50
N ASP A 21 5.68 -0.59 14.33
CA ASP A 21 5.87 -1.59 15.38
C ASP A 21 7.15 -1.31 16.17
N PRO A 22 7.06 -0.97 17.49
CA PRO A 22 8.25 -0.70 18.30
C PRO A 22 9.22 -1.90 18.40
N HIS A 23 8.72 -3.13 18.36
CA HIS A 23 9.55 -4.32 18.44
C HIS A 23 10.41 -4.47 17.17
N VAL A 24 9.81 -4.27 16.01
CA VAL A 24 10.52 -4.30 14.74
C VAL A 24 11.53 -3.17 14.66
N ALA A 25 11.13 -1.96 15.08
CA ALA A 25 12.01 -0.80 15.11
C ALA A 25 13.25 -1.06 15.98
N ARG A 26 13.06 -1.67 17.15
CA ARG A 26 14.17 -2.00 18.06
C ARG A 26 15.10 -3.05 17.42
N ALA A 27 14.53 -4.07 16.82
CA ALA A 27 15.32 -5.13 16.19
C ALA A 27 16.16 -4.62 15.01
N LEU A 28 15.65 -3.62 14.28
CA LEU A 28 16.32 -3.05 13.10
C LEU A 28 17.02 -1.72 13.38
N HIS A 29 17.07 -1.27 14.63
CA HIS A 29 17.69 0.00 15.06
C HIS A 29 17.08 1.22 14.34
N LEU A 30 15.75 1.24 14.21
CA LEU A 30 15.05 2.36 13.60
C LEU A 30 14.70 3.43 14.64
N TRP A 31 14.57 4.64 14.18
CA TRP A 31 14.38 5.82 15.01
C TRP A 31 13.02 6.49 14.78
N GLY A 32 12.42 7.02 15.85
CA GLY A 32 11.19 7.77 15.74
C GLY A 32 11.07 8.80 16.86
N GLU A 33 10.77 10.05 16.50
CA GLU A 33 10.67 11.15 17.48
C GLU A 33 9.38 11.10 18.30
N ASN A 34 8.31 10.60 17.74
CA ASN A 34 6.99 10.60 18.38
C ASN A 34 6.48 9.21 18.82
N GLY A 35 7.31 8.17 18.70
CA GLY A 35 6.95 6.81 19.06
C GLY A 35 5.87 6.15 18.20
N ARG A 36 5.42 6.79 17.14
CA ARG A 36 4.35 6.28 16.25
C ARG A 36 4.86 5.70 14.96
N ARG A 37 5.92 6.26 14.43
CA ARG A 37 6.54 5.80 13.21
C ARG A 37 8.04 5.86 13.36
N PHE A 38 8.69 4.76 13.08
CA PHE A 38 10.14 4.62 13.18
C PHE A 38 10.71 4.47 11.78
N THR A 39 11.78 5.19 11.50
CA THR A 39 12.44 5.15 10.19
C THR A 39 13.93 4.91 10.34
N GLY A 40 14.56 4.46 9.29
CA GLY A 40 16.00 4.26 9.28
C GLY A 40 16.47 3.57 8.02
N GLU A 41 17.73 3.16 8.03
CA GLU A 41 18.39 2.55 6.90
C GLU A 41 18.69 1.07 7.20
N VAL A 42 18.44 0.24 6.19
CA VAL A 42 18.79 -1.19 6.25
C VAL A 42 19.59 -1.53 4.99
N PRO A 43 20.73 -2.24 5.11
CA PRO A 43 21.46 -2.68 3.93
C PRO A 43 20.59 -3.58 3.05
N ALA A 44 20.61 -3.34 1.74
CA ALA A 44 19.80 -4.10 0.80
C ALA A 44 20.10 -5.60 0.83
N VAL A 45 21.33 -5.96 1.19
CA VAL A 45 21.74 -7.37 1.28
C VAL A 45 20.96 -8.14 2.37
N LEU A 46 20.41 -7.44 3.37
CA LEU A 46 19.62 -8.05 4.43
C LEU A 46 18.14 -8.20 4.05
N VAL A 47 17.73 -7.64 2.94
CA VAL A 47 16.35 -7.71 2.47
C VAL A 47 16.14 -8.99 1.68
N GLU A 48 15.32 -9.89 2.21
CA GLU A 48 15.06 -11.18 1.57
C GLU A 48 14.14 -11.03 0.37
N ARG A 49 13.11 -10.21 0.50
CA ARG A 49 12.17 -9.94 -0.59
C ARG A 49 11.51 -8.58 -0.42
N VAL A 50 11.13 -8.00 -1.54
CA VAL A 50 10.32 -6.78 -1.59
C VAL A 50 9.02 -7.10 -2.30
N TYR A 51 7.94 -6.63 -1.74
CA TYR A 51 6.63 -6.78 -2.34
C TYR A 51 5.82 -5.49 -2.16
N ARG A 52 4.92 -5.27 -3.07
CA ARG A 52 3.95 -4.18 -2.99
C ARG A 52 2.66 -4.72 -2.41
N VAL A 53 2.13 -4.05 -1.39
CA VAL A 53 0.85 -4.40 -0.81
C VAL A 53 -0.25 -3.62 -1.54
N VAL A 54 -1.19 -4.33 -2.09
CA VAL A 54 -2.38 -3.74 -2.72
C VAL A 54 -3.60 -4.20 -1.94
N ARG A 55 -4.45 -3.26 -1.57
CA ARG A 55 -5.65 -3.54 -0.80
C ARG A 55 -6.88 -3.36 -1.67
N TYR A 56 -7.77 -4.33 -1.57
CA TYR A 56 -9.04 -4.32 -2.26
C TYR A 56 -10.20 -4.46 -1.28
N ALA A 57 -11.32 -3.93 -1.68
CA ALA A 57 -12.59 -4.16 -1.00
C ALA A 57 -13.53 -4.91 -1.94
N HIS A 58 -14.16 -5.95 -1.44
CA HIS A 58 -15.17 -6.70 -2.17
C HIS A 58 -16.55 -6.22 -1.75
N VAL A 59 -17.32 -5.73 -2.71
CA VAL A 59 -18.71 -5.32 -2.54
C VAL A 59 -19.55 -6.20 -3.46
N GLY A 60 -20.24 -7.19 -2.89
CA GLY A 60 -20.92 -8.19 -3.70
C GLY A 60 -19.92 -8.92 -4.60
N GLU A 61 -20.15 -8.87 -5.91
CA GLU A 61 -19.28 -9.49 -6.91
C GLU A 61 -18.17 -8.56 -7.41
N HIS A 62 -18.13 -7.33 -6.93
CA HIS A 62 -17.21 -6.32 -7.41
C HIS A 62 -15.97 -6.21 -6.53
N ARG A 63 -14.82 -6.17 -7.16
CA ARG A 63 -13.53 -5.95 -6.52
C ARG A 63 -13.07 -4.53 -6.81
N LEU A 64 -12.89 -3.73 -5.76
CA LEU A 64 -12.59 -2.32 -5.86
C LEU A 64 -11.27 -2.00 -5.16
N HIS A 65 -10.55 -1.00 -5.65
CA HIS A 65 -9.36 -0.52 -4.98
C HIS A 65 -9.72 0.20 -3.68
N LEU A 66 -9.06 -0.18 -2.58
CA LEU A 66 -9.17 0.53 -1.32
C LEU A 66 -8.24 1.73 -1.36
N VAL A 67 -8.79 2.94 -1.24
CA VAL A 67 -8.01 4.18 -1.28
C VAL A 67 -7.66 4.66 0.12
N SER A 68 -8.63 4.64 1.02
CA SER A 68 -8.42 5.06 2.40
C SER A 68 -9.39 4.36 3.33
N GLN A 69 -9.00 4.30 4.60
CA GLN A 69 -9.81 3.70 5.65
C GLN A 69 -9.86 4.66 6.83
N GLY A 70 -11.07 5.00 7.23
CA GLY A 70 -11.33 5.81 8.42
C GLY A 70 -11.96 4.97 9.53
N PHE A 71 -12.59 5.64 10.48
CA PHE A 71 -13.28 4.97 11.58
C PHE A 71 -14.58 4.35 11.09
N GLY A 72 -14.55 3.04 10.90
CA GLY A 72 -15.71 2.27 10.50
C GLY A 72 -16.13 2.42 9.03
N THR A 73 -15.42 3.20 8.25
CA THR A 73 -15.73 3.40 6.82
C THR A 73 -14.49 3.21 5.95
N VAL A 74 -14.72 2.86 4.68
CA VAL A 74 -13.65 2.77 3.68
C VAL A 74 -14.07 3.56 2.44
N ARG A 75 -13.10 4.19 1.80
CA ARG A 75 -13.27 4.78 0.47
C ARG A 75 -12.67 3.86 -0.57
N VAL A 76 -13.46 3.54 -1.58
CA VAL A 76 -13.05 2.66 -2.68
C VAL A 76 -13.15 3.41 -4.00
N GLU A 77 -12.35 2.99 -4.98
CA GLU A 77 -12.34 3.56 -6.32
C GLU A 77 -12.31 2.47 -7.39
N THR A 78 -12.84 2.80 -8.54
CA THR A 78 -12.78 1.96 -9.73
C THR A 78 -12.54 2.80 -10.97
N LYS A 79 -11.91 2.19 -11.98
CA LYS A 79 -11.79 2.76 -13.33
C LYS A 79 -12.84 2.20 -14.29
N SER A 80 -13.64 1.25 -13.84
CA SER A 80 -14.66 0.58 -14.65
C SER A 80 -15.97 1.35 -14.58
N LEU A 81 -16.40 1.91 -15.70
CA LEU A 81 -17.71 2.57 -15.81
C LEU A 81 -18.85 1.61 -15.47
N LYS A 82 -18.76 0.38 -15.93
CA LYS A 82 -19.77 -0.65 -15.68
C LYS A 82 -19.95 -0.92 -14.19
N THR A 83 -18.85 -1.06 -13.46
CA THR A 83 -18.88 -1.24 -12.01
C THR A 83 -19.41 0.00 -11.31
N ALA A 84 -18.99 1.19 -11.74
CA ALA A 84 -19.45 2.44 -11.16
C ALA A 84 -20.95 2.65 -11.32
N GLU A 85 -21.49 2.30 -12.47
CA GLU A 85 -22.95 2.36 -12.71
C GLU A 85 -23.71 1.34 -11.87
N ALA A 86 -23.20 0.10 -11.78
CA ALA A 86 -23.82 -0.95 -10.99
C ALA A 86 -23.90 -0.59 -9.50
N LEU A 87 -22.87 0.08 -8.98
CA LEU A 87 -22.79 0.47 -7.56
C LEU A 87 -23.19 1.91 -7.29
N GLN A 88 -23.63 2.65 -8.31
CA GLN A 88 -24.03 4.06 -8.19
C GLN A 88 -22.91 4.91 -7.55
N MET A 89 -21.71 4.79 -8.08
CA MET A 89 -20.54 5.48 -7.58
C MET A 89 -20.45 6.91 -8.09
N ASN A 90 -19.77 7.76 -7.33
CA ASN A 90 -19.57 9.16 -7.68
C ASN A 90 -18.34 9.32 -8.57
N ARG A 91 -18.41 10.26 -9.51
CA ARG A 91 -17.26 10.58 -10.36
C ARG A 91 -16.25 11.42 -9.57
N CYS A 92 -14.97 11.10 -9.69
CA CYS A 92 -13.91 11.90 -9.09
C CYS A 92 -13.74 13.22 -9.85
N ALA A 93 -13.79 14.32 -9.13
CA ALA A 93 -13.75 15.66 -9.73
C ALA A 93 -12.36 16.03 -10.28
N GLU A 94 -11.31 15.42 -9.78
CA GLU A 94 -9.93 15.79 -10.07
C GLU A 94 -9.27 14.95 -11.17
N THR A 95 -10.05 14.28 -11.96
CA THR A 95 -9.50 13.39 -12.97
C THR A 95 -9.18 14.07 -14.28
N ALA A 96 -8.72 15.30 -14.22
CA ALA A 96 -8.34 16.05 -15.41
C ALA A 96 -7.24 15.38 -16.24
N ARG A 97 -6.68 14.26 -15.80
CA ARG A 97 -5.42 13.80 -16.37
C ARG A 97 -5.41 12.47 -17.07
N ARG A 98 -6.30 11.83 -17.56
CA ARG A 98 -6.13 10.64 -18.37
C ARG A 98 -6.88 9.38 -17.93
N SER A 99 -7.39 9.30 -16.72
CA SER A 99 -8.22 8.15 -16.34
C SER A 99 -9.42 8.62 -15.55
N LEU A 100 -10.58 8.30 -16.05
CA LEU A 100 -11.80 8.49 -15.33
C LEU A 100 -11.81 7.53 -14.14
N ARG A 101 -12.17 8.05 -12.97
CA ARG A 101 -12.32 7.27 -11.76
C ARG A 101 -13.63 7.60 -11.09
N TRP A 102 -14.16 6.62 -10.42
CA TRP A 102 -15.38 6.77 -9.60
C TRP A 102 -15.06 6.27 -8.20
N TRP A 103 -15.70 6.88 -7.21
CA TRP A 103 -15.47 6.57 -5.82
C TRP A 103 -16.78 6.39 -5.07
N LYS A 104 -16.72 5.67 -3.95
CA LYS A 104 -17.83 5.54 -3.01
C LYS A 104 -17.27 5.18 -1.64
N GLU A 105 -17.99 5.58 -0.59
CA GLU A 105 -17.70 5.16 0.76
C GLU A 105 -18.67 4.06 1.19
N TYR A 106 -18.13 3.07 1.86
CA TYR A 106 -18.88 1.96 2.43
C TYR A 106 -18.57 1.83 3.91
N ALA A 107 -19.55 1.35 4.71
CA ALA A 107 -19.29 0.90 6.05
C ALA A 107 -18.35 -0.33 5.99
N LEU A 108 -17.40 -0.39 6.90
CA LEU A 108 -16.46 -1.52 6.96
C LEU A 108 -17.18 -2.85 7.10
N SER A 109 -18.33 -2.87 7.78
CA SER A 109 -19.17 -4.05 7.96
C SER A 109 -19.84 -4.56 6.67
N ASP A 110 -19.94 -3.70 5.64
CA ASP A 110 -20.64 -4.02 4.39
C ASP A 110 -19.71 -4.54 3.29
N ILE A 111 -18.42 -4.65 3.59
CA ILE A 111 -17.42 -5.07 2.62
C ILE A 111 -16.53 -6.18 3.18
N THR A 112 -15.84 -6.87 2.30
CA THR A 112 -14.77 -7.80 2.66
C THR A 112 -13.45 -7.24 2.17
N LEU A 113 -12.47 -7.16 3.07
CA LEU A 113 -11.13 -6.67 2.73
C LEU A 113 -10.27 -7.81 2.18
N GLU A 114 -9.48 -7.48 1.18
CA GLU A 114 -8.49 -8.38 0.61
C GLU A 114 -7.14 -7.66 0.54
N VAL A 115 -6.09 -8.32 0.99
CA VAL A 115 -4.71 -7.82 0.89
C VAL A 115 -3.94 -8.73 -0.04
N VAL A 116 -3.34 -8.15 -1.07
CA VAL A 116 -2.54 -8.89 -2.05
C VAL A 116 -1.11 -8.38 -2.00
N GLU A 117 -0.16 -9.31 -1.85
CA GLU A 117 1.26 -9.03 -1.91
C GLU A 117 1.77 -9.34 -3.32
N ILE A 118 2.28 -8.32 -4.00
CA ILE A 118 2.80 -8.44 -5.36
C ILE A 118 4.32 -8.30 -5.29
N PRO A 119 5.10 -9.32 -5.71
CA PRO A 119 6.55 -9.22 -5.69
C PRO A 119 7.05 -8.03 -6.51
N ASP A 120 7.96 -7.25 -5.92
CA ASP A 120 8.56 -6.11 -6.60
C ASP A 120 9.84 -6.59 -7.31
N ARG A 121 9.89 -6.36 -8.62
CA ARG A 121 11.02 -6.77 -9.46
C ARG A 121 12.18 -5.77 -9.45
N LEU A 122 11.97 -4.56 -8.96
CA LEU A 122 12.99 -3.52 -9.00
C LEU A 122 14.23 -3.87 -8.16
N LEU A 123 14.03 -4.41 -6.98
CA LEU A 123 15.14 -4.82 -6.13
C LEU A 123 15.91 -6.00 -6.73
N ARG A 124 15.24 -6.91 -7.41
CA ARG A 124 15.90 -8.02 -8.12
C ARG A 124 16.81 -7.52 -9.23
N ARG A 125 16.38 -6.49 -9.99
CA ARG A 125 17.21 -5.87 -11.02
C ARG A 125 18.49 -5.26 -10.44
N SER A 126 18.38 -4.58 -9.32
CA SER A 126 19.54 -4.00 -8.63
C SER A 126 20.55 -5.07 -8.16
N ARG A 127 20.08 -6.25 -7.78
CA ARG A 127 20.93 -7.37 -7.40
C ARG A 127 21.61 -8.05 -8.59
N GLN A 128 21.00 -8.06 -9.75
CA GLN A 128 21.54 -8.69 -10.94
C GLN A 128 22.68 -7.89 -11.59
N ILE A 129 22.73 -6.59 -11.35
CA ILE A 129 23.76 -5.70 -11.89
C ILE A 129 25.07 -5.79 -11.09
N ARG A 130 25.05 -6.45 -9.97
CA ARG A 130 26.23 -6.72 -9.16
C ARG A 130 26.79 -8.10 -9.47
#